data_075bdd3599301ed3c1eae3d01a66f6a7
#
_entry.id   075bdd3599301ed3c1eae3d01a66f6a7
#
_cell.length_a   1.000
_cell.length_b   1.000
_cell.length_c   1.000
_cell.angle_alpha   90.00
_cell.angle_beta   90.00
_cell.angle_gamma   90.00
#
_symmetry.space_group_name_H-M   'P 1'
#
loop_
_entity.id
_entity.type
_entity.pdbx_description
1 polymer ?
#
loop_
_entity_poly.entity_id
_entity_poly.type
_entity_poly.pdbx_seq_one_letter_code
_entity_poly.pdbx_strand_id
1 'polypeptide(L)'
;MRSLLVIIDGLGDDHIPALNGLTPFQYAEHKNIDTLIKLGIYSEVSICENDFIPESLSCILRLLGVQQRDLPTNRAYLELLAHGRDISEYEMVLRCNLVSIDKDNTLVSFNGQGLSAENMAEAAKACDEFWQGIEFMHLSMYRNLLILDKDRRILDNCVISPPHESMGKNVDLLLGELKQQSLLLKHFIECTAKRLERFNHDDIRYMLYPWGPSERKTLPGFQALHGLKGAAICEAEIVRGIAKGLHLTAPKIAGATADIDTDIAAKATATLNMLKEHDFVLTHFNGADEAAHRYDYQSKAEFISAIDEEFLEKIINNIQEPLRIVICGDHVTSSINGKHNKNAVPVVAAQINTAAIPVKINNYQDILTFLMRASDMRG
;
A
#
# COMPACT_ATOMS: atom_id res chain seq x y z
N MET A 1 22.43 -8.23 -15.47
CA MET A 1 21.05 -8.71 -15.74
C MET A 1 20.11 -7.82 -14.95
N ARG A 2 19.08 -7.27 -15.59
CA ARG A 2 18.05 -6.43 -14.93
C ARG A 2 17.06 -7.29 -14.15
N SER A 3 16.35 -6.66 -13.22
CA SER A 3 15.38 -7.34 -12.37
C SER A 3 14.05 -6.58 -12.33
N LEU A 4 12.96 -7.33 -12.43
CA LEU A 4 11.58 -6.83 -12.32
C LEU A 4 10.88 -7.54 -11.18
N LEU A 5 10.42 -6.77 -10.20
CA LEU A 5 9.52 -7.24 -9.16
C LEU A 5 8.10 -6.71 -9.47
N VAL A 6 7.17 -7.62 -9.69
CA VAL A 6 5.75 -7.29 -9.86
C VAL A 6 5.05 -7.68 -8.56
N ILE A 7 4.53 -6.68 -7.85
CA ILE A 7 3.68 -6.91 -6.69
C ILE A 7 2.23 -6.72 -7.11
N ILE A 8 1.44 -7.77 -6.98
CA ILE A 8 -0.02 -7.72 -7.05
C ILE A 8 -0.49 -7.74 -5.60
N ASP A 9 -0.85 -6.55 -5.08
CA ASP A 9 -1.25 -6.34 -3.69
C ASP A 9 -2.44 -7.23 -3.35
N GLY A 10 -2.35 -7.95 -2.24
CA GLY A 10 -3.37 -8.90 -1.84
C GLY A 10 -3.56 -10.10 -2.79
N LEU A 11 -2.53 -10.52 -3.57
CA LEU A 11 -2.62 -11.63 -4.53
C LEU A 11 -3.10 -12.95 -3.90
N GLY A 12 -2.68 -13.22 -2.67
CA GLY A 12 -3.16 -14.35 -1.90
C GLY A 12 -4.63 -14.17 -1.46
N ASP A 13 -5.35 -15.29 -1.34
CA ASP A 13 -6.75 -15.30 -0.88
C ASP A 13 -7.12 -16.65 -0.27
N ASP A 14 -8.31 -16.73 0.33
CA ASP A 14 -8.92 -17.98 0.73
C ASP A 14 -9.48 -18.75 -0.48
N HIS A 15 -9.73 -20.03 -0.27
CA HIS A 15 -10.45 -20.87 -1.25
C HIS A 15 -11.94 -20.49 -1.27
N ILE A 16 -12.43 -20.06 -2.44
CA ILE A 16 -13.78 -19.52 -2.62
C ILE A 16 -14.71 -20.62 -3.16
N PRO A 17 -15.76 -21.04 -2.44
CA PRO A 17 -16.68 -22.07 -2.92
C PRO A 17 -17.30 -21.76 -4.28
N ALA A 18 -17.65 -20.49 -4.55
CA ALA A 18 -18.21 -20.04 -5.82
C ALA A 18 -17.21 -20.13 -7.00
N LEU A 19 -15.92 -20.21 -6.73
CA LEU A 19 -14.86 -20.45 -7.72
C LEU A 19 -14.43 -21.94 -7.74
N ASN A 20 -15.35 -22.86 -7.47
CA ASN A 20 -15.09 -24.31 -7.39
C ASN A 20 -14.03 -24.68 -6.34
N GLY A 21 -13.90 -23.90 -5.26
CA GLY A 21 -12.90 -24.12 -4.23
C GLY A 21 -11.49 -23.66 -4.60
N LEU A 22 -11.33 -22.87 -5.65
CA LEU A 22 -10.07 -22.24 -6.03
C LEU A 22 -9.92 -20.87 -5.36
N THR A 23 -8.69 -20.39 -5.23
CA THR A 23 -8.45 -18.97 -4.93
C THR A 23 -8.66 -18.13 -6.19
N PRO A 24 -8.91 -16.81 -6.10
CA PRO A 24 -8.99 -15.95 -7.28
C PRO A 24 -7.77 -16.04 -8.19
N PHE A 25 -6.55 -16.18 -7.63
CA PHE A 25 -5.34 -16.40 -8.42
C PHE A 25 -5.38 -17.71 -9.21
N GLN A 26 -5.79 -18.81 -8.57
CA GLN A 26 -5.91 -20.12 -9.24
C GLN A 26 -7.04 -20.18 -10.28
N TYR A 27 -8.07 -19.33 -10.11
CA TYR A 27 -9.21 -19.26 -11.02
C TYR A 27 -8.96 -18.34 -12.22
N ALA A 28 -8.13 -17.32 -12.06
CA ALA A 28 -7.80 -16.37 -13.12
C ALA A 28 -7.15 -17.05 -14.33
N GLU A 29 -7.44 -16.54 -15.52
CA GLU A 29 -6.71 -16.95 -16.73
C GLU A 29 -5.37 -16.23 -16.78
N HIS A 30 -4.23 -16.96 -16.77
CA HIS A 30 -2.90 -16.39 -16.66
C HIS A 30 -1.82 -17.16 -17.45
N LYS A 31 -1.96 -17.19 -18.78
CA LYS A 31 -1.08 -17.93 -19.71
C LYS A 31 0.39 -17.52 -19.64
N ASN A 32 0.65 -16.23 -19.38
CA ASN A 32 2.01 -15.71 -19.30
C ASN A 32 2.65 -16.10 -17.97
N ILE A 33 1.89 -16.04 -16.88
CA ILE A 33 2.32 -16.55 -15.56
C ILE A 33 2.63 -18.05 -15.65
N ASP A 34 1.76 -18.85 -16.28
CA ASP A 34 1.99 -20.28 -16.50
C ASP A 34 3.28 -20.56 -17.29
N THR A 35 3.57 -19.71 -18.27
CA THR A 35 4.83 -19.80 -19.03
C THR A 35 6.03 -19.48 -18.15
N LEU A 36 5.95 -18.45 -17.30
CA LEU A 36 7.01 -18.13 -16.35
C LEU A 36 7.21 -19.23 -15.31
N ILE A 37 6.13 -19.88 -14.85
CA ILE A 37 6.21 -21.04 -13.95
C ILE A 37 6.99 -22.18 -14.61
N LYS A 38 6.74 -22.46 -15.88
CA LYS A 38 7.46 -23.50 -16.64
C LYS A 38 8.95 -23.18 -16.85
N LEU A 39 9.29 -21.89 -16.96
CA LEU A 39 10.67 -21.42 -17.11
C LEU A 39 11.41 -21.27 -15.78
N GLY A 40 10.70 -21.29 -14.67
CA GLY A 40 11.24 -21.00 -13.35
C GLY A 40 10.61 -21.84 -12.24
N ILE A 41 9.92 -21.18 -11.30
CA ILE A 41 9.29 -21.83 -10.16
C ILE A 41 8.00 -21.12 -9.74
N TYR A 42 7.03 -21.91 -9.26
CA TYR A 42 5.95 -21.47 -8.38
C TYR A 42 6.23 -21.91 -6.95
N SER A 43 5.98 -21.04 -6.00
CA SER A 43 6.10 -21.33 -4.57
C SER A 43 5.06 -20.52 -3.80
N GLU A 44 4.73 -20.97 -2.61
CA GLU A 44 3.95 -20.19 -1.65
C GLU A 44 4.89 -19.80 -0.50
N VAL A 45 4.96 -18.52 -0.20
CA VAL A 45 5.93 -17.94 0.71
C VAL A 45 5.25 -17.07 1.74
N SER A 46 5.55 -17.29 3.03
CA SER A 46 5.16 -16.38 4.09
C SER A 46 6.09 -15.16 4.09
N ILE A 47 5.53 -13.97 3.91
CA ILE A 47 6.25 -12.70 4.00
C ILE A 47 6.24 -12.18 5.44
N CYS A 48 5.25 -12.62 6.23
CA CYS A 48 5.10 -12.24 7.63
C CYS A 48 5.64 -13.33 8.57
N GLU A 49 6.49 -12.94 9.49
CA GLU A 49 6.90 -13.77 10.63
C GLU A 49 5.89 -13.65 11.79
N ASN A 50 6.00 -14.55 12.78
CA ASN A 50 4.96 -14.84 13.77
C ASN A 50 4.35 -13.63 14.52
N ASP A 51 5.08 -12.53 14.71
CA ASP A 51 4.64 -11.36 15.48
C ASP A 51 4.30 -10.13 14.62
N PHE A 52 4.15 -10.35 13.32
CA PHE A 52 4.03 -9.27 12.38
C PHE A 52 2.59 -9.15 11.84
N ILE A 53 2.05 -7.91 11.80
CA ILE A 53 0.75 -7.64 11.16
C ILE A 53 1.00 -7.50 9.66
N PRO A 54 0.35 -8.32 8.80
CA PRO A 54 0.51 -8.22 7.37
C PRO A 54 -0.14 -6.92 6.86
N GLU A 55 0.70 -6.00 6.42
CA GLU A 55 0.28 -4.76 5.77
C GLU A 55 1.31 -4.35 4.70
N SER A 56 0.85 -3.67 3.65
CA SER A 56 1.71 -3.29 2.51
C SER A 56 2.95 -2.48 2.94
N LEU A 57 2.83 -1.61 3.95
CA LEU A 57 3.97 -0.83 4.47
C LEU A 57 5.17 -1.71 4.77
N SER A 58 4.97 -2.66 5.63
CA SER A 58 6.03 -3.49 6.19
C SER A 58 6.42 -4.63 5.26
N CYS A 59 5.45 -5.26 4.60
CA CYS A 59 5.70 -6.36 3.66
C CYS A 59 6.50 -5.88 2.45
N ILE A 60 6.13 -4.75 1.84
CA ILE A 60 6.85 -4.19 0.68
C ILE A 60 8.25 -3.70 1.07
N LEU A 61 8.41 -3.01 2.20
CA LEU A 61 9.73 -2.60 2.68
C LEU A 61 10.65 -3.81 2.91
N ARG A 62 10.15 -4.91 3.45
CA ARG A 62 10.92 -6.15 3.63
C ARG A 62 11.26 -6.81 2.30
N LEU A 63 10.33 -6.87 1.35
CA LEU A 63 10.59 -7.34 -0.02
C LEU A 63 11.65 -6.49 -0.73
N LEU A 64 11.83 -5.23 -0.33
CA LEU A 64 12.86 -4.32 -0.83
C LEU A 64 14.14 -4.31 0.03
N GLY A 65 14.24 -5.17 1.05
CA GLY A 65 15.46 -5.40 1.82
C GLY A 65 15.66 -4.51 3.05
N VAL A 66 14.65 -3.74 3.43
CA VAL A 66 14.70 -2.94 4.66
C VAL A 66 14.63 -3.85 5.88
N GLN A 67 15.57 -3.69 6.79
CA GLN A 67 15.65 -4.51 8.00
C GLN A 67 14.53 -4.16 8.99
N GLN A 68 14.10 -5.14 9.80
CA GLN A 68 13.03 -4.99 10.80
C GLN A 68 13.21 -3.73 11.69
N ARG A 69 14.42 -3.47 12.17
CA ARG A 69 14.74 -2.30 13.03
C ARG A 69 14.57 -0.94 12.34
N ASP A 70 14.57 -0.93 11.01
CA ASP A 70 14.49 0.27 10.18
C ASP A 70 13.08 0.52 9.65
N LEU A 71 12.12 -0.40 9.92
CA LEU A 71 10.73 -0.22 9.54
C LEU A 71 10.08 0.93 10.32
N PRO A 72 9.29 1.79 9.67
CA PRO A 72 8.46 2.77 10.37
C PRO A 72 7.34 2.06 11.14
N THR A 73 6.96 2.62 12.28
CA THR A 73 5.86 2.08 13.10
C THR A 73 4.49 2.31 12.44
N ASN A 74 4.33 3.45 11.75
CA ASN A 74 3.09 3.85 11.10
C ASN A 74 3.39 4.44 9.73
N ARG A 75 2.38 4.51 8.88
CA ARG A 75 2.51 4.84 7.45
C ARG A 75 2.37 6.33 7.13
N ALA A 76 1.88 7.17 8.06
CA ALA A 76 1.52 8.57 7.79
C ALA A 76 2.70 9.40 7.23
N TYR A 77 3.91 9.21 7.73
CA TYR A 77 5.09 9.91 7.22
C TYR A 77 5.41 9.56 5.76
N LEU A 78 5.31 8.28 5.38
CA LEU A 78 5.56 7.88 3.99
C LEU A 78 4.44 8.35 3.06
N GLU A 79 3.20 8.35 3.51
CA GLU A 79 2.07 8.93 2.75
C GLU A 79 2.30 10.43 2.52
N LEU A 80 2.78 11.16 3.53
CA LEU A 80 3.15 12.57 3.38
C LEU A 80 4.27 12.76 2.34
N LEU A 81 5.32 11.92 2.39
CA LEU A 81 6.38 11.92 1.37
C LEU A 81 5.84 11.67 -0.04
N ALA A 82 4.84 10.80 -0.20
CA ALA A 82 4.21 10.54 -1.50
C ALA A 82 3.67 11.83 -2.13
N HIS A 83 3.17 12.75 -1.31
CA HIS A 83 2.68 14.07 -1.74
C HIS A 83 3.75 15.16 -1.85
N GLY A 84 5.02 14.83 -1.61
CA GLY A 84 6.15 15.74 -1.81
C GLY A 84 6.44 16.67 -0.64
N ARG A 85 5.76 16.50 0.50
CA ARG A 85 6.04 17.19 1.77
C ARG A 85 6.89 16.28 2.66
N ASP A 86 8.00 16.79 3.16
CA ASP A 86 8.81 16.16 4.23
C ASP A 86 8.59 16.92 5.54
N ILE A 87 8.87 16.27 6.66
CA ILE A 87 8.84 16.88 8.00
C ILE A 87 10.24 16.93 8.60
N SER A 88 10.46 17.92 9.45
CA SER A 88 11.67 18.05 10.26
C SER A 88 11.69 17.01 11.40
N GLU A 89 12.82 16.94 12.12
CA GLU A 89 12.92 16.12 13.34
C GLU A 89 12.05 16.64 14.51
N TYR A 90 11.57 17.88 14.40
CA TYR A 90 10.72 18.56 15.40
C TYR A 90 9.23 18.45 15.08
N GLU A 91 8.86 17.80 13.99
CA GLU A 91 7.48 17.61 13.57
C GLU A 91 7.06 16.13 13.65
N MET A 92 5.77 15.92 13.69
CA MET A 92 5.13 14.60 13.54
C MET A 92 3.92 14.72 12.64
N VAL A 93 3.47 13.60 12.11
CA VAL A 93 2.31 13.54 11.24
C VAL A 93 1.36 12.44 11.69
N LEU A 94 0.05 12.70 11.65
CA LEU A 94 -1.01 11.71 11.87
C LEU A 94 -1.84 11.55 10.61
N ARG A 95 -2.33 10.35 10.35
CA ARG A 95 -3.47 10.16 9.45
C ARG A 95 -4.71 10.77 10.09
N CYS A 96 -5.60 11.27 9.26
CA CYS A 96 -6.84 11.89 9.72
C CYS A 96 -7.98 11.52 8.76
N ASN A 97 -8.80 10.55 9.12
CA ASN A 97 -9.92 10.15 8.29
C ASN A 97 -11.15 11.02 8.55
N LEU A 98 -11.86 11.37 7.48
CA LEU A 98 -13.25 11.79 7.60
C LEU A 98 -14.08 10.52 7.84
N VAL A 99 -14.70 10.43 9.01
CA VAL A 99 -15.48 9.26 9.43
C VAL A 99 -16.94 9.65 9.67
N SER A 100 -17.85 8.67 9.62
CA SER A 100 -19.24 8.86 10.04
C SER A 100 -19.54 8.14 11.34
N ILE A 101 -20.31 8.81 12.20
CA ILE A 101 -20.75 8.33 13.51
C ILE A 101 -22.26 8.48 13.65
N ASP A 102 -22.88 7.64 14.47
CA ASP A 102 -24.28 7.77 14.84
C ASP A 102 -24.52 8.79 15.99
N LYS A 103 -25.78 8.91 16.41
CA LYS A 103 -26.20 9.78 17.53
C LYS A 103 -25.55 9.42 18.87
N ASP A 104 -25.12 8.18 19.04
CA ASP A 104 -24.50 7.65 20.28
C ASP A 104 -22.97 7.70 20.22
N ASN A 105 -22.40 8.45 19.25
CA ASN A 105 -20.95 8.51 18.96
C ASN A 105 -20.33 7.16 18.60
N THR A 106 -21.10 6.23 18.02
CA THR A 106 -20.59 4.96 17.52
C THR A 106 -20.05 5.15 16.12
N LEU A 107 -18.86 4.61 15.84
CA LEU A 107 -18.23 4.66 14.52
C LEU A 107 -19.02 3.77 13.55
N VAL A 108 -19.71 4.39 12.59
CA VAL A 108 -20.55 3.73 11.57
C VAL A 108 -19.76 3.46 10.31
N SER A 109 -18.85 4.38 9.93
CA SER A 109 -18.02 4.21 8.76
C SER A 109 -16.67 4.89 8.93
N PHE A 110 -15.61 4.22 8.48
CA PHE A 110 -14.23 4.74 8.53
C PHE A 110 -13.89 5.65 7.34
N ASN A 111 -14.74 5.70 6.31
CA ASN A 111 -14.47 6.36 5.03
C ASN A 111 -15.50 7.45 4.67
N GLY A 112 -16.23 7.99 5.65
CA GLY A 112 -17.21 9.06 5.41
C GLY A 112 -18.39 8.60 4.56
N GLN A 113 -18.79 7.35 4.65
CA GLN A 113 -19.94 6.79 3.93
C GLN A 113 -21.17 7.69 4.05
N GLY A 114 -21.86 7.90 2.94
CA GLY A 114 -23.00 8.81 2.83
C GLY A 114 -22.65 10.14 2.15
N LEU A 115 -21.35 10.48 2.03
CA LEU A 115 -20.90 11.65 1.27
C LEU A 115 -20.38 11.24 -0.11
N SER A 116 -20.68 12.06 -1.12
CA SER A 116 -20.02 11.97 -2.42
C SER A 116 -18.57 12.45 -2.33
N ALA A 117 -17.76 12.13 -3.34
CA ALA A 117 -16.37 12.61 -3.43
C ALA A 117 -16.29 14.16 -3.37
N GLU A 118 -17.23 14.85 -4.03
CA GLU A 118 -17.34 16.31 -4.02
C GLU A 118 -17.63 16.84 -2.61
N ASN A 119 -18.61 16.24 -1.91
CA ASN A 119 -18.94 16.62 -0.55
C ASN A 119 -17.79 16.33 0.44
N MET A 120 -17.02 15.27 0.23
CA MET A 120 -15.81 14.99 1.04
C MET A 120 -14.73 16.06 0.82
N ALA A 121 -14.53 16.50 -0.44
CA ALA A 121 -13.60 17.58 -0.76
C ALA A 121 -14.06 18.93 -0.15
N GLU A 122 -15.36 19.22 -0.19
CA GLU A 122 -15.93 20.39 0.48
C GLU A 122 -15.82 20.31 2.01
N ALA A 123 -16.02 19.15 2.60
CA ALA A 123 -15.82 18.90 4.02
C ALA A 123 -14.37 19.13 4.44
N ALA A 124 -13.43 18.61 3.65
CA ALA A 124 -11.99 18.85 3.87
C ALA A 124 -11.67 20.34 3.78
N LYS A 125 -12.16 21.04 2.74
CA LYS A 125 -11.98 22.49 2.59
C LYS A 125 -12.57 23.28 3.75
N ALA A 126 -13.69 22.85 4.32
CA ALA A 126 -14.28 23.48 5.49
C ALA A 126 -13.41 23.33 6.75
N CYS A 127 -12.59 22.29 6.79
CA CYS A 127 -11.65 22.03 7.89
C CYS A 127 -10.26 22.61 7.64
N ASP A 128 -9.92 22.95 6.39
CA ASP A 128 -8.64 23.53 5.97
C ASP A 128 -8.63 25.04 6.20
N GLU A 129 -8.61 25.44 7.47
CA GLU A 129 -8.35 26.81 7.88
C GLU A 129 -6.99 26.87 8.61
N PHE A 130 -6.51 28.10 8.82
CA PHE A 130 -5.31 28.30 9.64
C PHE A 130 -5.55 27.81 11.08
N TRP A 131 -4.83 26.76 11.45
CA TRP A 131 -4.77 26.24 12.81
C TRP A 131 -3.40 26.61 13.39
N GLN A 132 -3.40 27.28 14.53
CA GLN A 132 -2.13 27.51 15.20
C GLN A 132 -1.56 26.16 15.68
N GLY A 133 -0.43 25.74 15.12
CA GLY A 133 0.26 24.51 15.48
C GLY A 133 -0.24 23.24 14.79
N ILE A 134 -1.14 23.32 13.79
CA ILE A 134 -1.53 22.19 12.93
C ILE A 134 -1.54 22.65 11.47
N GLU A 135 -0.84 21.93 10.62
CA GLU A 135 -1.01 21.97 9.15
C GLU A 135 -1.97 20.84 8.79
N PHE A 136 -3.15 21.16 8.23
CA PHE A 136 -4.11 20.18 7.72
C PHE A 136 -3.84 19.96 6.23
N MET A 137 -3.75 18.72 5.80
CA MET A 137 -3.51 18.37 4.40
C MET A 137 -4.55 17.36 3.91
N HIS A 138 -5.41 17.78 3.00
CA HIS A 138 -6.32 16.88 2.30
C HIS A 138 -5.57 16.09 1.23
N LEU A 139 -5.75 14.76 1.21
CA LEU A 139 -5.15 13.88 0.21
C LEU A 139 -6.17 13.53 -0.89
N SER A 140 -7.17 12.75 -0.54
CA SER A 140 -8.25 12.34 -1.45
C SER A 140 -9.40 11.72 -0.67
N MET A 141 -10.62 11.89 -1.14
CA MET A 141 -11.80 11.30 -0.53
C MET A 141 -11.86 11.61 0.99
N TYR A 142 -11.91 10.60 1.82
CA TYR A 142 -11.93 10.69 3.29
C TYR A 142 -10.55 10.83 3.94
N ARG A 143 -9.46 10.77 3.17
CA ARG A 143 -8.08 10.71 3.67
C ARG A 143 -7.46 12.09 3.78
N ASN A 144 -6.95 12.39 4.95
CA ASN A 144 -6.23 13.61 5.27
C ASN A 144 -5.03 13.30 6.17
N LEU A 145 -4.12 14.27 6.29
CA LEU A 145 -3.00 14.25 7.22
C LEU A 145 -3.04 15.49 8.11
N LEU A 146 -2.52 15.34 9.33
CA LEU A 146 -2.25 16.44 10.25
C LEU A 146 -0.77 16.47 10.53
N ILE A 147 -0.11 17.61 10.25
CA ILE A 147 1.29 17.85 10.58
C ILE A 147 1.31 18.83 11.74
N LEU A 148 2.06 18.51 12.79
CA LEU A 148 2.16 19.33 14.00
C LEU A 148 3.53 19.16 14.66
N ASP A 149 3.81 20.00 15.65
CA ASP A 149 5.02 19.87 16.47
C ASP A 149 5.05 18.49 17.15
N LYS A 150 6.26 17.91 17.22
CA LYS A 150 6.47 16.59 17.80
C LYS A 150 6.09 16.56 19.27
N ASP A 151 5.15 15.70 19.61
CA ASP A 151 4.74 15.40 20.99
C ASP A 151 5.03 13.93 21.32
N ARG A 152 6.03 13.71 22.16
CA ARG A 152 6.43 12.37 22.62
C ARG A 152 5.32 11.65 23.39
N ARG A 153 4.43 12.35 24.07
CA ARG A 153 3.31 11.74 24.78
C ARG A 153 2.36 11.04 23.81
N ILE A 154 2.16 11.65 22.62
CA ILE A 154 1.33 11.06 21.57
C ILE A 154 2.06 9.90 20.89
N LEU A 155 3.32 10.08 20.51
CA LEU A 155 4.10 9.08 19.79
C LEU A 155 4.35 7.81 20.60
N ASP A 156 4.67 7.97 21.89
CA ASP A 156 5.15 6.87 22.72
C ASP A 156 4.02 6.21 23.55
N ASN A 157 2.93 6.93 23.83
CA ASN A 157 1.91 6.47 24.75
C ASN A 157 0.50 6.37 24.15
N CYS A 158 0.16 7.08 23.07
CA CYS A 158 -1.18 7.00 22.51
C CYS A 158 -1.29 5.84 21.51
N VAL A 159 -2.07 4.83 21.87
CA VAL A 159 -2.47 3.76 20.95
C VAL A 159 -3.85 4.09 20.39
N ILE A 160 -3.89 4.64 19.18
CA ILE A 160 -5.13 5.00 18.51
C ILE A 160 -5.43 3.94 17.46
N SER A 161 -6.46 3.14 17.72
CA SER A 161 -6.86 2.07 16.81
C SER A 161 -7.29 2.63 15.45
N PRO A 162 -6.89 1.99 14.34
CA PRO A 162 -7.35 2.38 13.01
C PRO A 162 -8.89 2.38 12.92
N PRO A 163 -9.51 3.36 12.28
CA PRO A 163 -10.97 3.45 12.25
C PRO A 163 -11.64 2.25 11.55
N HIS A 164 -11.02 1.66 10.51
CA HIS A 164 -11.55 0.46 9.85
C HIS A 164 -11.57 -0.80 10.75
N GLU A 165 -10.70 -0.88 11.75
CA GLU A 165 -10.69 -1.96 12.76
C GLU A 165 -11.59 -1.65 13.98
N SER A 166 -12.16 -0.46 14.01
CA SER A 166 -12.88 0.10 15.15
C SER A 166 -14.37 0.31 14.92
N MET A 167 -14.89 -0.24 13.83
CA MET A 167 -16.32 -0.15 13.50
C MET A 167 -17.19 -0.65 14.65
N GLY A 168 -18.27 0.05 14.93
CA GLY A 168 -19.19 -0.27 16.02
C GLY A 168 -18.71 0.14 17.43
N LYS A 169 -17.54 0.76 17.57
CA LYS A 169 -17.03 1.27 18.85
C LYS A 169 -17.32 2.76 19.02
N ASN A 170 -17.42 3.20 20.26
CA ASN A 170 -17.65 4.60 20.60
C ASN A 170 -16.37 5.44 20.39
N VAL A 171 -16.44 6.52 19.60
CA VAL A 171 -15.28 7.35 19.23
C VAL A 171 -14.73 8.16 20.39
N ASP A 172 -15.51 8.47 21.43
CA ASP A 172 -15.00 9.17 22.61
C ASP A 172 -14.09 8.27 23.43
N LEU A 173 -14.34 6.95 23.43
CA LEU A 173 -13.44 5.98 24.04
C LEU A 173 -12.18 5.79 23.19
N LEU A 174 -12.33 5.71 21.86
CA LEU A 174 -11.20 5.52 20.93
C LEU A 174 -10.22 6.70 20.93
N LEU A 175 -10.73 7.93 21.04
CA LEU A 175 -9.92 9.16 21.00
C LEU A 175 -9.69 9.76 22.40
N GLY A 176 -10.18 9.12 23.45
CA GLY A 176 -10.13 9.64 24.83
C GLY A 176 -8.71 9.93 25.28
N GLU A 177 -7.80 9.00 25.09
CA GLU A 177 -6.39 9.16 25.45
C GLU A 177 -5.72 10.30 24.65
N LEU A 178 -5.93 10.33 23.33
CA LEU A 178 -5.41 11.42 22.48
C LEU A 178 -5.90 12.80 22.93
N LYS A 179 -7.21 12.93 23.23
CA LYS A 179 -7.82 14.17 23.71
C LYS A 179 -7.29 14.59 25.08
N GLN A 180 -6.88 13.63 25.93
CA GLN A 180 -6.25 13.92 27.23
C GLN A 180 -4.80 14.35 27.07
N GLN A 181 -4.04 13.72 26.18
CA GLN A 181 -2.62 14.05 25.98
C GLN A 181 -2.41 15.34 25.19
N SER A 182 -3.33 15.70 24.29
CA SER A 182 -3.21 16.89 23.45
C SER A 182 -4.47 17.75 23.46
N LEU A 183 -4.41 18.88 24.15
CA LEU A 183 -5.47 19.88 24.11
C LEU A 183 -5.61 20.51 22.72
N LEU A 184 -4.52 20.59 21.96
CA LEU A 184 -4.50 21.07 20.58
C LEU A 184 -5.36 20.17 19.68
N LEU A 185 -5.11 18.85 19.69
CA LEU A 185 -5.88 17.88 18.88
C LEU A 185 -7.33 17.76 19.38
N LYS A 186 -7.56 17.83 20.70
CA LYS A 186 -8.92 17.89 21.25
C LYS A 186 -9.68 19.07 20.65
N HIS A 187 -9.10 20.27 20.71
CA HIS A 187 -9.72 21.48 20.16
C HIS A 187 -9.95 21.38 18.65
N PHE A 188 -8.97 20.85 17.92
CA PHE A 188 -9.12 20.62 16.48
C PHE A 188 -10.31 19.70 16.16
N ILE A 189 -10.41 18.54 16.82
CA ILE A 189 -11.50 17.57 16.62
C ILE A 189 -12.85 18.22 16.93
N GLU A 190 -12.98 18.94 18.04
CA GLU A 190 -14.23 19.56 18.46
C GLU A 190 -14.66 20.71 17.53
N CYS A 191 -13.73 21.53 17.07
CA CYS A 191 -14.02 22.64 16.16
C CYS A 191 -14.34 22.14 14.75
N THR A 192 -13.61 21.15 14.23
CA THR A 192 -13.92 20.58 12.91
C THR A 192 -15.24 19.84 12.90
N ALA A 193 -15.61 19.13 13.96
CA ALA A 193 -16.93 18.50 14.09
C ALA A 193 -18.07 19.51 13.94
N LYS A 194 -17.96 20.70 14.55
CA LYS A 194 -18.96 21.79 14.39
C LYS A 194 -19.04 22.29 12.94
N ARG A 195 -17.92 22.39 12.23
CA ARG A 195 -17.90 22.82 10.82
C ARG A 195 -18.52 21.79 9.90
N LEU A 196 -18.43 20.51 10.28
CA LEU A 196 -18.97 19.39 9.54
C LEU A 196 -20.49 19.20 9.78
N GLU A 197 -21.11 19.88 10.75
CA GLU A 197 -22.56 19.78 11.05
C GLU A 197 -23.43 20.00 9.82
N ARG A 198 -23.03 20.86 8.88
CA ARG A 198 -23.80 21.13 7.65
C ARG A 198 -23.88 19.94 6.69
N PHE A 199 -23.03 18.94 6.88
CA PHE A 199 -23.02 17.69 6.10
C PHE A 199 -23.82 16.58 6.78
N ASN A 200 -24.19 16.76 8.05
CA ASN A 200 -24.95 15.77 8.80
C ASN A 200 -26.32 15.55 8.14
N HIS A 201 -26.74 14.31 8.12
CA HIS A 201 -28.06 13.93 7.61
C HIS A 201 -28.60 12.74 8.39
N ASP A 202 -29.91 12.69 8.57
CA ASP A 202 -30.59 11.69 9.38
C ASP A 202 -29.94 11.56 10.79
N ASP A 203 -29.59 10.36 11.19
CA ASP A 203 -28.88 10.09 12.45
C ASP A 203 -27.35 10.02 12.27
N ILE A 204 -26.81 10.38 11.08
CA ILE A 204 -25.37 10.32 10.75
C ILE A 204 -24.73 11.68 10.93
N ARG A 205 -23.62 11.72 11.65
CA ARG A 205 -22.74 12.87 11.82
C ARG A 205 -21.35 12.55 11.31
N TYR A 206 -20.64 13.58 10.90
CA TYR A 206 -19.27 13.47 10.37
C TYR A 206 -18.27 14.12 11.30
N MET A 207 -17.09 13.50 11.40
CA MET A 207 -15.99 14.06 12.17
C MET A 207 -14.64 13.65 11.58
N LEU A 208 -13.59 14.39 11.93
CA LEU A 208 -12.21 14.03 11.65
C LEU A 208 -11.67 13.14 12.77
N TYR A 209 -11.05 12.02 12.38
CA TYR A 209 -10.53 10.99 13.27
C TYR A 209 -8.99 10.87 13.08
N PRO A 210 -8.17 11.58 13.91
CA PRO A 210 -6.71 11.43 13.88
C PRO A 210 -6.27 10.08 14.42
N TRP A 211 -5.27 9.45 13.74
CA TRP A 211 -4.72 8.16 14.15
C TRP A 211 -3.35 7.90 13.52
N GLY A 212 -2.65 6.83 13.95
CA GLY A 212 -1.40 6.39 13.35
C GLY A 212 -0.29 7.45 13.39
N PRO A 213 0.03 8.03 14.56
CA PRO A 213 1.06 9.04 14.67
C PRO A 213 2.41 8.51 14.18
N SER A 214 3.10 9.30 13.36
CA SER A 214 4.39 8.97 12.78
C SER A 214 5.37 10.12 12.97
N GLU A 215 6.62 9.79 13.25
CA GLU A 215 7.73 10.71 13.17
C GLU A 215 8.54 10.49 11.89
N ARG A 216 9.43 11.42 11.58
CA ARG A 216 10.36 11.27 10.46
C ARG A 216 11.19 10.01 10.64
N LYS A 217 11.14 9.12 9.65
CA LYS A 217 11.95 7.90 9.61
C LYS A 217 12.77 7.88 8.32
N THR A 218 14.06 8.15 8.43
CA THR A 218 14.96 8.04 7.28
C THR A 218 15.15 6.57 6.93
N LEU A 219 14.70 6.18 5.73
CA LEU A 219 14.96 4.85 5.19
C LEU A 219 16.34 4.84 4.50
N PRO A 220 17.05 3.71 4.52
CA PRO A 220 18.26 3.57 3.74
C PRO A 220 17.91 3.61 2.24
N GLY A 221 18.60 4.40 1.44
CA GLY A 221 18.36 4.46 -0.01
C GLY A 221 18.56 3.09 -0.67
N PHE A 222 17.73 2.76 -1.65
CA PHE A 222 17.80 1.47 -2.37
C PHE A 222 19.18 1.18 -2.97
N GLN A 223 19.80 2.20 -3.56
CA GLN A 223 21.15 2.07 -4.10
C GLN A 223 22.20 1.84 -3.00
N ALA A 224 22.01 2.41 -1.82
CA ALA A 224 22.89 2.16 -0.67
C ALA A 224 22.74 0.72 -0.13
N LEU A 225 21.52 0.17 -0.17
CA LEU A 225 21.23 -1.20 0.26
C LEU A 225 21.80 -2.25 -0.72
N HIS A 226 21.64 -2.01 -2.02
CA HIS A 226 21.83 -3.07 -3.02
C HIS A 226 22.92 -2.76 -4.06
N GLY A 227 23.44 -1.53 -4.10
CA GLY A 227 24.37 -1.10 -5.15
C GLY A 227 23.72 -0.94 -6.53
N LEU A 228 22.40 -1.01 -6.63
CA LEU A 228 21.61 -1.00 -7.85
C LEU A 228 20.80 0.28 -8.00
N LYS A 229 20.67 0.80 -9.23
CA LYS A 229 19.78 1.88 -9.56
C LYS A 229 18.36 1.33 -9.71
N GLY A 230 17.42 1.82 -8.88
CA GLY A 230 16.07 1.31 -8.83
C GLY A 230 15.01 2.31 -9.27
N ALA A 231 13.88 1.79 -9.81
CA ALA A 231 12.68 2.56 -10.10
C ALA A 231 11.43 1.84 -9.56
N ALA A 232 10.33 2.59 -9.41
CA ALA A 232 9.03 2.07 -9.01
C ALA A 232 7.91 2.65 -9.88
N ILE A 233 7.03 1.78 -10.37
CA ILE A 233 5.80 2.09 -11.09
C ILE A 233 4.64 1.76 -10.14
N CYS A 234 4.08 2.76 -9.49
CA CYS A 234 3.06 2.58 -8.46
C CYS A 234 2.18 3.83 -8.31
N GLU A 235 0.93 3.64 -7.88
CA GLU A 235 0.01 4.75 -7.59
C GLU A 235 -0.55 4.72 -6.17
N ALA A 236 -0.57 3.58 -5.48
CA ALA A 236 -0.94 3.54 -4.06
C ALA A 236 -0.03 4.48 -3.25
N GLU A 237 -0.63 5.37 -2.46
CA GLU A 237 0.10 6.43 -1.71
C GLU A 237 1.23 5.87 -0.86
N ILE A 238 0.97 4.75 -0.17
CA ILE A 238 2.00 4.12 0.66
C ILE A 238 3.18 3.62 -0.17
N VAL A 239 2.95 3.04 -1.34
CA VAL A 239 4.03 2.52 -2.20
C VAL A 239 4.80 3.66 -2.86
N ARG A 240 4.13 4.75 -3.23
CA ARG A 240 4.79 5.98 -3.66
C ARG A 240 5.67 6.58 -2.56
N GLY A 241 5.18 6.56 -1.32
CA GLY A 241 5.94 6.99 -0.15
C GLY A 241 7.17 6.12 0.12
N ILE A 242 7.00 4.80 0.04
CA ILE A 242 8.11 3.83 0.12
C ILE A 242 9.13 4.11 -0.99
N ALA A 243 8.68 4.29 -2.23
CA ALA A 243 9.57 4.57 -3.35
C ALA A 243 10.40 5.85 -3.12
N LYS A 244 9.77 6.93 -2.63
CA LYS A 244 10.46 8.17 -2.29
C LYS A 244 11.41 8.01 -1.11
N GLY A 245 10.97 7.33 -0.04
CA GLY A 245 11.80 7.07 1.14
C GLY A 245 13.04 6.23 0.83
N LEU A 246 12.95 5.31 -0.14
CA LEU A 246 14.06 4.49 -0.63
C LEU A 246 14.83 5.14 -1.80
N HIS A 247 14.49 6.36 -2.19
CA HIS A 247 15.09 7.10 -3.30
C HIS A 247 14.99 6.38 -4.65
N LEU A 248 13.92 5.63 -4.89
CA LEU A 248 13.60 5.04 -6.18
C LEU A 248 13.06 6.12 -7.13
N THR A 249 13.39 6.01 -8.41
CA THR A 249 12.76 6.82 -9.45
C THR A 249 11.28 6.41 -9.59
N ALA A 250 10.34 7.30 -9.29
CA ALA A 250 8.90 7.00 -9.32
C ALA A 250 8.13 8.04 -10.15
N PRO A 251 8.02 7.85 -11.47
CA PRO A 251 7.28 8.76 -12.33
C PRO A 251 5.76 8.69 -12.06
N LYS A 252 5.04 9.77 -12.37
CA LYS A 252 3.59 9.73 -12.46
C LYS A 252 3.18 9.11 -13.80
N ILE A 253 2.21 8.21 -13.75
CA ILE A 253 1.69 7.51 -14.93
C ILE A 253 0.26 8.01 -15.20
N ALA A 254 0.05 8.60 -16.37
CA ALA A 254 -1.29 9.04 -16.75
C ALA A 254 -2.22 7.82 -16.87
N GLY A 255 -3.42 7.93 -16.33
CA GLY A 255 -4.41 6.85 -16.31
C GLY A 255 -4.16 5.75 -15.26
N ALA A 256 -2.99 5.73 -14.60
CA ALA A 256 -2.79 4.78 -13.52
C ALA A 256 -3.52 5.22 -12.24
N THR A 257 -4.20 4.28 -11.63
CA THR A 257 -4.90 4.43 -10.34
C THR A 257 -4.40 3.37 -9.34
N ALA A 258 -4.86 3.46 -8.11
CA ALA A 258 -4.63 2.46 -7.09
C ALA A 258 -5.81 1.48 -6.95
N ASP A 259 -6.61 1.27 -7.99
CA ASP A 259 -7.76 0.38 -8.01
C ASP A 259 -7.78 -0.47 -9.29
N ILE A 260 -8.82 -1.29 -9.49
CA ILE A 260 -9.00 -2.17 -10.65
C ILE A 260 -9.15 -1.43 -11.99
N ASP A 261 -9.49 -0.16 -11.97
CA ASP A 261 -9.64 0.70 -13.16
C ASP A 261 -8.31 1.30 -13.67
N THR A 262 -7.18 0.88 -13.10
CA THR A 262 -5.85 1.38 -13.47
C THR A 262 -5.52 1.05 -14.93
N ASP A 263 -4.87 1.99 -15.65
CA ASP A 263 -4.33 1.74 -16.99
C ASP A 263 -3.11 0.80 -16.90
N ILE A 264 -3.38 -0.51 -17.05
CA ILE A 264 -2.40 -1.59 -16.99
C ILE A 264 -1.37 -1.44 -18.14
N ALA A 265 -1.84 -1.11 -19.35
CA ALA A 265 -0.99 -0.96 -20.53
C ALA A 265 -0.02 0.23 -20.40
N ALA A 266 -0.46 1.34 -19.79
CA ALA A 266 0.41 2.49 -19.47
C ALA A 266 1.48 2.10 -18.45
N LYS A 267 1.13 1.35 -17.40
CA LYS A 267 2.09 0.80 -16.42
C LYS A 267 3.12 -0.13 -17.08
N ALA A 268 2.69 -0.99 -18.00
CA ALA A 268 3.61 -1.86 -18.77
C ALA A 268 4.60 -1.04 -19.59
N THR A 269 4.11 0.00 -20.29
CA THR A 269 4.95 0.90 -21.07
C THR A 269 5.99 1.64 -20.20
N ALA A 270 5.55 2.14 -19.05
CA ALA A 270 6.41 2.81 -18.09
C ALA A 270 7.46 1.86 -17.51
N THR A 271 7.08 0.62 -17.18
CA THR A 271 7.99 -0.43 -16.70
C THR A 271 9.08 -0.73 -17.72
N LEU A 272 8.72 -0.93 -19.00
CA LEU A 272 9.68 -1.14 -20.09
C LEU A 272 10.65 0.03 -20.24
N ASN A 273 10.18 1.27 -20.12
CA ASN A 273 11.03 2.44 -20.19
C ASN A 273 11.99 2.53 -18.99
N MET A 274 11.52 2.25 -17.78
CA MET A 274 12.38 2.24 -16.59
C MET A 274 13.42 1.11 -16.65
N LEU A 275 13.09 -0.05 -17.18
CA LEU A 275 14.03 -1.16 -17.37
C LEU A 275 15.18 -0.81 -18.32
N LYS A 276 15.05 0.17 -19.21
CA LYS A 276 16.16 0.61 -20.06
C LYS A 276 17.25 1.35 -19.29
N GLU A 277 16.88 2.04 -18.22
CA GLU A 277 17.73 2.98 -17.49
C GLU A 277 18.08 2.55 -16.06
N HIS A 278 17.43 1.50 -15.54
CA HIS A 278 17.54 1.05 -14.17
C HIS A 278 17.85 -0.45 -14.12
N ASP A 279 18.59 -0.86 -13.08
CA ASP A 279 18.95 -2.26 -12.83
C ASP A 279 17.79 -3.05 -12.22
N PHE A 280 16.92 -2.36 -11.47
CA PHE A 280 15.76 -2.92 -10.78
C PHE A 280 14.54 -2.05 -11.00
N VAL A 281 13.41 -2.67 -11.28
CA VAL A 281 12.10 -2.01 -11.35
C VAL A 281 11.09 -2.76 -10.48
N LEU A 282 10.43 -2.04 -9.59
CA LEU A 282 9.21 -2.48 -8.92
C LEU A 282 8.01 -2.01 -9.74
N THR A 283 7.09 -2.91 -10.07
CA THR A 283 5.75 -2.54 -10.56
C THR A 283 4.70 -3.06 -9.60
N HIS A 284 3.85 -2.17 -9.11
CA HIS A 284 2.85 -2.46 -8.09
C HIS A 284 1.44 -2.26 -8.63
N PHE A 285 0.55 -3.23 -8.37
CA PHE A 285 -0.88 -3.21 -8.71
C PHE A 285 -1.69 -3.39 -7.42
N ASN A 286 -2.53 -2.42 -7.07
CA ASN A 286 -3.30 -2.41 -5.82
C ASN A 286 -4.73 -2.99 -5.98
N GLY A 287 -5.24 -3.07 -7.21
CA GLY A 287 -6.65 -3.36 -7.47
C GLY A 287 -7.16 -4.69 -6.91
N ALA A 288 -6.29 -5.71 -6.80
CA ALA A 288 -6.70 -7.01 -6.26
C ALA A 288 -6.98 -6.95 -4.75
N ASP A 289 -6.21 -6.15 -3.99
CA ASP A 289 -6.45 -5.86 -2.59
C ASP A 289 -7.76 -5.08 -2.38
N GLU A 290 -7.98 -4.04 -3.17
CA GLU A 290 -9.19 -3.21 -3.14
C GLU A 290 -10.45 -4.05 -3.47
N ALA A 291 -10.37 -4.94 -4.45
CA ALA A 291 -11.48 -5.85 -4.77
C ALA A 291 -11.78 -6.80 -3.61
N ALA A 292 -10.74 -7.37 -2.97
CA ALA A 292 -10.91 -8.24 -1.81
C ALA A 292 -11.53 -7.52 -0.61
N HIS A 293 -11.12 -6.29 -0.33
CA HIS A 293 -11.73 -5.44 0.72
C HIS A 293 -13.21 -5.13 0.45
N ARG A 294 -13.63 -5.16 -0.81
CA ARG A 294 -15.03 -5.02 -1.24
C ARG A 294 -15.78 -6.37 -1.31
N TYR A 295 -15.14 -7.48 -0.90
CA TYR A 295 -15.69 -8.86 -1.00
C TYR A 295 -15.95 -9.32 -2.44
N ASP A 296 -15.23 -8.74 -3.41
CA ASP A 296 -15.41 -8.99 -4.84
C ASP A 296 -14.29 -9.88 -5.38
N TYR A 297 -14.41 -11.17 -5.10
CA TYR A 297 -13.46 -12.19 -5.58
C TYR A 297 -13.47 -12.34 -7.12
N GLN A 298 -14.58 -11.98 -7.78
CA GLN A 298 -14.70 -12.08 -9.23
C GLN A 298 -13.88 -10.98 -9.91
N SER A 299 -14.09 -9.72 -9.54
CA SER A 299 -13.27 -8.59 -10.04
C SER A 299 -11.78 -8.78 -9.70
N LYS A 300 -11.47 -9.38 -8.56
CA LYS A 300 -10.09 -9.74 -8.21
C LYS A 300 -9.47 -10.71 -9.20
N ALA A 301 -10.18 -11.80 -9.55
CA ALA A 301 -9.70 -12.78 -10.53
C ALA A 301 -9.58 -12.18 -11.94
N GLU A 302 -10.58 -11.39 -12.38
CA GLU A 302 -10.56 -10.68 -13.65
C GLU A 302 -9.40 -9.70 -13.75
N PHE A 303 -9.10 -8.97 -12.67
CA PHE A 303 -7.97 -8.04 -12.61
C PHE A 303 -6.61 -8.75 -12.70
N ILE A 304 -6.46 -9.92 -12.07
CA ILE A 304 -5.26 -10.76 -12.20
C ILE A 304 -5.09 -11.21 -13.64
N SER A 305 -6.18 -11.63 -14.31
CA SER A 305 -6.15 -12.01 -15.73
C SER A 305 -5.77 -10.84 -16.64
N ALA A 306 -6.29 -9.64 -16.38
CA ALA A 306 -5.93 -8.43 -17.13
C ALA A 306 -4.44 -8.07 -16.96
N ILE A 307 -3.87 -8.22 -15.76
CA ILE A 307 -2.43 -8.04 -15.55
C ILE A 307 -1.61 -9.04 -16.36
N ASP A 308 -2.04 -10.29 -16.44
CA ASP A 308 -1.38 -11.31 -17.27
C ASP A 308 -1.40 -10.92 -18.76
N GLU A 309 -2.55 -10.53 -19.27
CA GLU A 309 -2.77 -10.24 -20.69
C GLU A 309 -2.16 -8.90 -21.10
N GLU A 310 -2.40 -7.81 -20.36
CA GLU A 310 -2.03 -6.46 -20.79
C GLU A 310 -0.63 -6.03 -20.32
N PHE A 311 -0.18 -6.53 -19.16
CA PHE A 311 1.12 -6.18 -18.62
C PHE A 311 2.17 -7.23 -18.94
N LEU A 312 1.99 -8.50 -18.51
CA LEU A 312 3.03 -9.52 -18.63
C LEU A 312 3.28 -9.91 -20.09
N GLU A 313 2.25 -10.05 -20.90
CA GLU A 313 2.42 -10.30 -22.35
C GLU A 313 3.27 -9.20 -22.99
N LYS A 314 2.98 -7.92 -22.68
CA LYS A 314 3.73 -6.80 -23.22
C LYS A 314 5.18 -6.77 -22.72
N ILE A 315 5.43 -7.08 -21.45
CA ILE A 315 6.79 -7.19 -20.91
C ILE A 315 7.57 -8.29 -21.62
N ILE A 316 7.03 -9.51 -21.67
CA ILE A 316 7.71 -10.68 -22.24
C ILE A 316 8.02 -10.47 -23.71
N ASN A 317 7.07 -9.93 -24.48
CA ASN A 317 7.23 -9.74 -25.92
C ASN A 317 8.18 -8.60 -26.32
N ASN A 318 8.42 -7.64 -25.43
CA ASN A 318 9.25 -6.46 -25.75
C ASN A 318 10.63 -6.43 -25.09
N ILE A 319 10.93 -7.33 -24.14
CA ILE A 319 12.26 -7.46 -23.55
C ILE A 319 13.06 -8.50 -24.33
N GLN A 320 14.21 -8.09 -24.85
CA GLN A 320 15.14 -8.99 -25.57
C GLN A 320 16.35 -9.38 -24.70
N GLU A 321 16.70 -8.52 -23.76
CA GLU A 321 17.82 -8.78 -22.84
C GLU A 321 17.43 -9.75 -21.72
N PRO A 322 18.41 -10.42 -21.12
CA PRO A 322 18.18 -11.26 -19.95
C PRO A 322 17.52 -10.49 -18.80
N LEU A 323 16.39 -10.99 -18.31
CA LEU A 323 15.62 -10.40 -17.21
C LEU A 323 15.30 -11.43 -16.15
N ARG A 324 15.49 -11.06 -14.88
CA ARG A 324 14.87 -11.75 -13.75
C ARG A 324 13.52 -11.13 -13.48
N ILE A 325 12.50 -11.96 -13.34
CA ILE A 325 11.15 -11.52 -13.02
C ILE A 325 10.63 -12.29 -11.83
N VAL A 326 10.07 -11.56 -10.87
CA VAL A 326 9.30 -12.13 -9.76
C VAL A 326 7.92 -11.49 -9.77
N ILE A 327 6.89 -12.31 -9.65
CA ILE A 327 5.51 -11.91 -9.43
C ILE A 327 5.10 -12.45 -8.08
N CYS A 328 4.65 -11.61 -7.16
CA CYS A 328 4.21 -12.06 -5.84
C CYS A 328 3.13 -11.15 -5.25
N GLY A 329 2.42 -11.66 -4.24
CA GLY A 329 1.70 -10.82 -3.30
C GLY A 329 2.64 -10.26 -2.23
N ASP A 330 2.24 -9.22 -1.57
CA ASP A 330 2.87 -8.71 -0.34
C ASP A 330 2.19 -9.30 0.90
N HIS A 331 0.90 -9.57 0.84
CA HIS A 331 0.11 -10.29 1.85
C HIS A 331 -1.09 -11.00 1.21
N VAL A 332 -1.79 -11.76 2.04
CA VAL A 332 -3.11 -12.33 1.71
C VAL A 332 -4.18 -11.33 2.12
N THR A 333 -5.12 -11.05 1.22
CA THR A 333 -6.35 -10.31 1.52
C THR A 333 -7.55 -11.17 1.18
N SER A 334 -8.28 -11.57 2.20
CA SER A 334 -9.42 -12.47 2.07
C SER A 334 -10.63 -11.78 1.42
N SER A 335 -11.07 -12.26 0.28
CA SER A 335 -12.32 -11.80 -0.34
C SER A 335 -13.58 -12.29 0.40
N ILE A 336 -13.43 -13.18 1.40
CA ILE A 336 -14.54 -13.67 2.23
C ILE A 336 -14.87 -12.68 3.35
N ASN A 337 -13.83 -12.11 3.97
CA ASN A 337 -13.99 -11.27 5.16
C ASN A 337 -13.36 -9.87 5.05
N GLY A 338 -12.74 -9.56 3.91
CA GLY A 338 -12.11 -8.27 3.63
C GLY A 338 -10.90 -7.95 4.52
N LYS A 339 -10.22 -8.96 5.07
CA LYS A 339 -9.11 -8.75 6.02
C LYS A 339 -7.82 -9.39 5.55
N HIS A 340 -6.71 -8.78 5.95
CA HIS A 340 -5.40 -9.39 5.78
C HIS A 340 -5.21 -10.58 6.74
N ASN A 341 -4.44 -11.56 6.29
CA ASN A 341 -4.01 -12.68 7.14
C ASN A 341 -2.55 -13.06 6.87
N LYS A 342 -2.01 -13.96 7.70
CA LYS A 342 -0.59 -14.36 7.69
C LYS A 342 -0.28 -15.57 6.81
N ASN A 343 -1.24 -16.02 6.00
CA ASN A 343 -1.02 -17.14 5.12
C ASN A 343 0.07 -16.82 4.09
N ALA A 344 0.64 -17.88 3.52
CA ALA A 344 1.62 -17.73 2.46
C ALA A 344 0.98 -17.13 1.21
N VAL A 345 1.75 -16.35 0.48
CA VAL A 345 1.34 -15.72 -0.77
C VAL A 345 1.92 -16.46 -1.98
N PRO A 346 1.23 -16.47 -3.12
CA PRO A 346 1.79 -16.97 -4.37
C PRO A 346 3.04 -16.18 -4.78
N VAL A 347 4.07 -16.90 -5.21
CA VAL A 347 5.32 -16.35 -5.76
C VAL A 347 5.70 -17.12 -7.01
N VAL A 348 5.86 -16.39 -8.11
CA VAL A 348 6.41 -16.92 -9.37
C VAL A 348 7.75 -16.24 -9.62
N ALA A 349 8.81 -16.99 -9.84
CA ALA A 349 10.13 -16.46 -10.12
C ALA A 349 10.74 -17.16 -11.34
N ALA A 350 11.18 -16.38 -12.33
CA ALA A 350 11.73 -16.88 -13.56
C ALA A 350 12.87 -16.00 -14.09
N GLN A 351 13.66 -16.58 -14.99
CA GLN A 351 14.59 -15.85 -15.86
C GLN A 351 14.14 -16.03 -17.30
N ILE A 352 14.09 -14.95 -18.03
CA ILE A 352 13.75 -14.96 -19.47
C ILE A 352 14.94 -14.46 -20.29
N ASN A 353 14.99 -14.86 -21.56
CA ASN A 353 16.02 -14.51 -22.53
C ASN A 353 17.45 -14.88 -22.08
N THR A 354 17.58 -15.98 -21.34
CA THR A 354 18.87 -16.50 -20.88
C THR A 354 18.77 -18.01 -20.67
N ALA A 355 19.94 -18.68 -20.53
CA ALA A 355 19.96 -20.07 -20.13
C ALA A 355 19.28 -20.26 -18.76
N ALA A 356 18.43 -21.28 -18.63
CA ALA A 356 17.73 -21.56 -17.39
C ALA A 356 18.71 -21.88 -16.27
N ILE A 357 18.63 -21.16 -15.17
CA ILE A 357 19.34 -21.48 -13.94
C ILE A 357 18.29 -21.93 -12.91
N PRO A 358 18.53 -23.01 -12.15
CA PRO A 358 17.58 -23.43 -11.13
C PRO A 358 17.27 -22.29 -10.16
N VAL A 359 15.98 -21.94 -10.08
CA VAL A 359 15.45 -20.95 -9.14
C VAL A 359 14.93 -21.70 -7.93
N LYS A 360 15.26 -21.20 -6.73
CA LYS A 360 14.77 -21.76 -5.48
C LYS A 360 14.31 -20.62 -4.59
N ILE A 361 13.03 -20.62 -4.25
CA ILE A 361 12.40 -19.64 -3.38
C ILE A 361 11.65 -20.40 -2.28
N ASN A 362 12.17 -20.38 -1.06
CA ASN A 362 11.55 -21.02 0.10
C ASN A 362 11.02 -20.00 1.13
N ASN A 363 11.53 -18.78 1.07
CA ASN A 363 11.18 -17.68 1.97
C ASN A 363 11.33 -16.34 1.25
N TYR A 364 10.89 -15.25 1.86
CA TYR A 364 10.91 -13.92 1.23
C TYR A 364 12.34 -13.39 0.98
N GLN A 365 13.33 -13.78 1.79
CA GLN A 365 14.73 -13.39 1.59
C GLN A 365 15.30 -13.98 0.29
N ASP A 366 14.82 -15.16 -0.11
CA ASP A 366 15.22 -15.80 -1.37
C ASP A 366 14.73 -14.97 -2.57
N ILE A 367 13.56 -14.32 -2.46
CA ILE A 367 13.04 -13.39 -3.48
C ILE A 367 14.01 -12.25 -3.72
N LEU A 368 14.42 -11.61 -2.64
CA LEU A 368 15.38 -10.51 -2.69
C LEU A 368 16.74 -10.98 -3.23
N THR A 369 17.25 -12.10 -2.71
CA THR A 369 18.51 -12.70 -3.15
C THR A 369 18.48 -13.00 -4.65
N PHE A 370 17.38 -13.55 -5.16
CA PHE A 370 17.21 -13.82 -6.58
C PHE A 370 17.24 -12.56 -7.43
N LEU A 371 16.50 -11.52 -7.02
CA LEU A 371 16.42 -10.25 -7.75
C LEU A 371 17.72 -9.44 -7.71
N MET A 372 18.43 -9.45 -6.56
CA MET A 372 19.63 -8.62 -6.32
C MET A 372 20.93 -9.32 -6.69
N ARG A 373 20.88 -10.59 -7.11
CA ARG A 373 22.06 -11.35 -7.48
C ARG A 373 22.87 -10.62 -8.54
N ALA A 374 24.12 -10.28 -8.21
CA ALA A 374 25.04 -9.73 -9.19
C ALA A 374 25.11 -10.69 -10.39
N SER A 375 25.05 -10.15 -11.59
CA SER A 375 25.30 -11.00 -12.77
C SER A 375 26.72 -11.53 -12.69
N ASP A 376 26.88 -12.84 -12.60
CA ASP A 376 28.16 -13.52 -12.79
C ASP A 376 28.61 -13.34 -14.24
N MET A 377 28.93 -12.09 -14.62
CA MET A 377 29.60 -11.72 -15.85
C MET A 377 31.02 -11.30 -15.50
N ARG A 378 31.81 -12.23 -14.98
CA ARG A 378 33.26 -12.22 -15.11
C ARG A 378 33.66 -13.63 -15.46
N GLY A 379 33.58 -13.91 -16.70
CA GLY A 379 34.22 -15.04 -17.37
C GLY A 379 34.86 -14.53 -18.64
#